data_27e57a522320be2dc0990c42ac51ae8a
#
_entry.id   27e57a522320be2dc0990c42ac51ae8a
#
_cell.length_a   1.000
_cell.length_b   1.000
_cell.length_c   1.000
_cell.angle_alpha   90.00
_cell.angle_beta   90.00
_cell.angle_gamma   90.00
#
_symmetry.space_group_name_H-M   'P 1'
#
loop_
_entity.id
_entity.type
_entity.pdbx_description
1 polymer ?
#
loop_
_entity_poly.entity_id
_entity_poly.type
_entity_poly.pdbx_seq_one_letter_code
_entity_poly.pdbx_strand_id
1 'polypeptide(L)'
;DENIFVMNNERAGKQDIRPLKIAILNLMPKKIQTENQLLRYLSNTPLQVEIKLLQTESYRSTHTSLEHMEKFYSFFNDIKEERFDGLVITGAPVEQLEFEDVMYWEELKEIMEWSKSNVFSTLHICWGAQAGLNYHYGIPKYQLEKKMFGVFKHYINNKNADLTRGLDDMFYAPHSRHTEVKREDIEKISELEILSAVSYTHLRAHETLRHL
;
A
#
# COMPACT_ATOMS: atom_id res chain seq x y z
N ASP A 1 -18.74 3.00 16.59
CA ASP A 1 -18.35 4.35 16.13
C ASP A 1 -16.84 4.37 15.89
N GLU A 2 -16.44 4.29 14.60
CA GLU A 2 -15.07 4.00 14.20
C GLU A 2 -14.22 5.29 13.98
N ASN A 3 -14.77 6.47 14.32
CA ASN A 3 -14.12 7.77 14.08
C ASN A 3 -13.68 7.99 12.62
N ILE A 4 -14.48 7.53 11.69
CA ILE A 4 -14.28 7.75 10.25
C ILE A 4 -15.22 8.90 9.86
N PHE A 5 -14.63 9.97 9.29
CA PHE A 5 -15.42 11.07 8.74
C PHE A 5 -16.13 10.60 7.48
N VAL A 6 -17.44 10.78 7.45
CA VAL A 6 -18.26 10.51 6.27
C VAL A 6 -18.89 11.80 5.81
N MET A 7 -18.60 12.21 4.58
CA MET A 7 -19.22 13.40 3.98
C MET A 7 -20.70 13.10 3.68
N ASN A 8 -21.59 13.98 4.09
CA ASN A 8 -22.99 13.84 3.75
C ASN A 8 -23.27 14.23 2.29
N ASN A 9 -24.40 13.77 1.75
CA ASN A 9 -24.76 13.96 0.35
C ASN A 9 -24.93 15.44 -0.02
N GLU A 10 -25.40 16.28 0.90
CA GLU A 10 -25.56 17.70 0.63
C GLU A 10 -24.20 18.41 0.43
N ARG A 11 -23.22 18.10 1.27
CA ARG A 11 -21.87 18.64 1.13
C ARG A 11 -21.16 18.09 -0.10
N ALA A 12 -21.31 16.79 -0.37
CA ALA A 12 -20.75 16.15 -1.55
C ALA A 12 -21.29 16.79 -2.84
N GLY A 13 -22.60 17.03 -2.92
CA GLY A 13 -23.25 17.63 -4.08
C GLY A 13 -22.89 19.10 -4.34
N LYS A 14 -22.26 19.79 -3.37
CA LYS A 14 -21.83 21.21 -3.49
C LYS A 14 -20.34 21.32 -3.92
N GLN A 15 -19.62 20.23 -4.08
CA GLN A 15 -18.23 20.28 -4.53
C GLN A 15 -18.16 20.38 -6.07
N ASP A 16 -17.40 21.35 -6.58
CA ASP A 16 -17.22 21.60 -8.02
C ASP A 16 -16.24 20.60 -8.67
N ILE A 17 -15.59 19.75 -7.87
CA ILE A 17 -14.65 18.73 -8.33
C ILE A 17 -15.25 17.34 -8.17
N ARG A 18 -14.93 16.44 -9.09
CA ARG A 18 -15.34 15.04 -8.97
C ARG A 18 -14.72 14.38 -7.74
N PRO A 19 -15.35 13.36 -7.16
CA PRO A 19 -14.73 12.56 -6.13
C PRO A 19 -13.40 11.95 -6.57
N LEU A 20 -12.46 11.86 -5.65
CA LEU A 20 -11.26 11.05 -5.84
C LEU A 20 -11.62 9.57 -5.69
N LYS A 21 -11.35 8.77 -6.70
CA LYS A 21 -11.57 7.33 -6.69
C LYS A 21 -10.33 6.61 -6.21
N ILE A 22 -10.43 5.90 -5.09
CA ILE A 22 -9.32 5.13 -4.52
C ILE A 22 -9.71 3.67 -4.38
N ALA A 23 -8.93 2.79 -4.98
CA ALA A 23 -9.03 1.35 -4.79
C ALA A 23 -8.09 0.90 -3.66
N ILE A 24 -8.51 -0.07 -2.85
CA ILE A 24 -7.69 -0.68 -1.80
C ILE A 24 -7.69 -2.19 -1.99
N LEU A 25 -6.58 -2.73 -2.47
CA LEU A 25 -6.34 -4.17 -2.49
C LEU A 25 -5.88 -4.60 -1.10
N ASN A 26 -6.81 -5.14 -0.33
CA ASN A 26 -6.58 -5.53 1.04
C ASN A 26 -6.16 -7.00 1.13
N LEU A 27 -4.86 -7.26 1.27
CA LEU A 27 -4.27 -8.59 1.39
C LEU A 27 -4.14 -9.07 2.84
N MET A 28 -4.52 -8.22 3.81
CA MET A 28 -4.43 -8.56 5.22
C MET A 28 -5.50 -9.57 5.65
N PRO A 29 -5.19 -10.48 6.58
CA PRO A 29 -6.15 -11.49 7.04
C PRO A 29 -7.31 -10.87 7.84
N LYS A 30 -7.03 -9.89 8.70
CA LYS A 30 -8.04 -9.15 9.47
C LYS A 30 -8.50 -7.91 8.69
N LYS A 31 -9.29 -8.13 7.64
CA LYS A 31 -9.66 -7.10 6.67
C LYS A 31 -10.33 -5.89 7.31
N ILE A 32 -11.34 -6.07 8.15
CA ILE A 32 -12.08 -4.98 8.79
C ILE A 32 -11.19 -4.04 9.59
N GLN A 33 -10.20 -4.58 10.30
CA GLN A 33 -9.27 -3.75 11.07
C GLN A 33 -8.41 -2.88 10.15
N THR A 34 -7.91 -3.44 9.07
CA THR A 34 -7.10 -2.72 8.05
C THR A 34 -7.95 -1.68 7.31
N GLU A 35 -9.17 -2.04 6.94
CA GLU A 35 -10.14 -1.11 6.33
C GLU A 35 -10.32 0.14 7.20
N ASN A 36 -10.69 -0.07 8.47
CA ASN A 36 -10.95 1.03 9.39
C ASN A 36 -9.74 1.94 9.58
N GLN A 37 -8.53 1.37 9.60
CA GLN A 37 -7.30 2.16 9.69
C GLN A 37 -7.08 3.01 8.43
N LEU A 38 -7.17 2.40 7.25
CA LEU A 38 -6.97 3.11 5.98
C LEU A 38 -8.07 4.15 5.73
N LEU A 39 -9.33 3.80 6.01
CA LEU A 39 -10.46 4.71 5.84
C LEU A 39 -10.33 5.95 6.74
N ARG A 40 -9.85 5.82 7.98
CA ARG A 40 -9.58 6.97 8.85
C ARG A 40 -8.58 7.95 8.24
N TYR A 41 -7.49 7.45 7.66
CA TYR A 41 -6.49 8.31 7.02
C TYR A 41 -7.04 8.94 5.74
N LEU A 42 -7.66 8.15 4.87
CA LEU A 42 -8.16 8.62 3.58
C LEU A 42 -9.36 9.56 3.71
N SER A 43 -10.16 9.43 4.77
CA SER A 43 -11.29 10.33 5.03
C SER A 43 -10.89 11.66 5.69
N ASN A 44 -9.65 11.80 6.16
CA ASN A 44 -9.16 13.02 6.78
C ASN A 44 -8.75 14.08 5.73
N THR A 45 -9.69 14.43 4.87
CA THR A 45 -9.53 15.40 3.78
C THR A 45 -10.81 16.19 3.58
N PRO A 46 -10.77 17.46 3.13
CA PRO A 46 -11.95 18.20 2.73
C PRO A 46 -12.56 17.74 1.40
N LEU A 47 -11.84 16.91 0.64
CA LEU A 47 -12.27 16.40 -0.66
C LEU A 47 -13.18 15.19 -0.49
N GLN A 48 -14.12 15.01 -1.43
CA GLN A 48 -14.88 13.79 -1.50
C GLN A 48 -13.99 12.65 -2.00
N VAL A 49 -14.00 11.53 -1.28
CA VAL A 49 -13.26 10.32 -1.64
C VAL A 49 -14.24 9.15 -1.76
N GLU A 50 -14.21 8.46 -2.89
CA GLU A 50 -14.90 7.20 -3.11
C GLU A 50 -13.90 6.05 -2.96
N ILE A 51 -14.20 5.13 -2.04
CA ILE A 51 -13.34 3.97 -1.77
C ILE A 51 -13.94 2.71 -2.36
N LYS A 52 -13.15 1.96 -3.12
CA LYS A 52 -13.49 0.62 -3.59
C LYS A 52 -12.55 -0.40 -2.96
N LEU A 53 -13.09 -1.30 -2.15
CA LEU A 53 -12.32 -2.37 -1.52
C LEU A 53 -12.20 -3.55 -2.49
N LEU A 54 -10.98 -4.06 -2.65
CA LEU A 54 -10.66 -5.18 -3.53
C LEU A 54 -10.12 -6.37 -2.74
N GLN A 55 -10.49 -7.54 -3.19
CA GLN A 55 -9.95 -8.82 -2.75
C GLN A 55 -9.46 -9.63 -3.96
N THR A 56 -8.58 -10.58 -3.70
CA THR A 56 -8.13 -11.55 -4.71
C THR A 56 -9.17 -12.66 -4.91
N GLU A 57 -9.33 -13.13 -6.14
CA GLU A 57 -10.19 -14.27 -6.48
C GLU A 57 -9.54 -15.59 -6.05
N SER A 58 -8.23 -15.68 -6.21
CA SER A 58 -7.41 -16.86 -5.95
C SER A 58 -7.25 -17.20 -4.47
N TYR A 59 -7.55 -16.26 -3.56
CA TYR A 59 -7.46 -16.48 -2.11
C TYR A 59 -8.64 -15.87 -1.36
N ARG A 60 -9.37 -16.71 -0.61
CA ARG A 60 -10.46 -16.25 0.26
C ARG A 60 -9.98 -16.13 1.71
N SER A 61 -10.23 -14.97 2.32
CA SER A 61 -9.93 -14.75 3.73
C SER A 61 -10.81 -15.65 4.61
N THR A 62 -10.20 -16.35 5.56
CA THR A 62 -10.90 -17.17 6.57
C THR A 62 -11.23 -16.38 7.85
N HIS A 63 -10.69 -15.17 7.99
CA HIS A 63 -10.81 -14.35 9.20
C HIS A 63 -11.84 -13.21 9.09
N THR A 64 -12.57 -13.13 7.98
CA THR A 64 -13.62 -12.14 7.74
C THR A 64 -14.86 -12.86 7.26
N SER A 65 -16.04 -12.45 7.75
CA SER A 65 -17.31 -13.10 7.37
C SER A 65 -17.59 -12.97 5.87
N LEU A 66 -18.18 -13.99 5.28
CA LEU A 66 -18.58 -13.97 3.87
C LEU A 66 -19.55 -12.83 3.58
N GLU A 67 -20.50 -12.57 4.46
CA GLU A 67 -21.47 -11.47 4.33
C GLU A 67 -20.78 -10.12 4.19
N HIS A 68 -19.73 -9.85 5.00
CA HIS A 68 -18.93 -8.61 4.89
C HIS A 68 -18.20 -8.54 3.56
N MET A 69 -17.60 -9.66 3.13
CA MET A 69 -16.85 -9.72 1.88
C MET A 69 -17.76 -9.47 0.66
N GLU A 70 -18.90 -10.15 0.60
CA GLU A 70 -19.87 -10.00 -0.50
C GLU A 70 -20.47 -8.58 -0.57
N LYS A 71 -20.65 -7.95 0.59
CA LYS A 71 -21.26 -6.62 0.68
C LYS A 71 -20.31 -5.48 0.31
N PHE A 72 -19.03 -5.58 0.65
CA PHE A 72 -18.10 -4.45 0.60
C PHE A 72 -16.91 -4.64 -0.34
N TYR A 73 -16.62 -5.87 -0.74
CA TYR A 73 -15.47 -6.16 -1.60
C TYR A 73 -15.89 -6.48 -3.03
N SER A 74 -15.12 -5.97 -3.97
CA SER A 74 -15.16 -6.33 -5.38
C SER A 74 -13.96 -7.17 -5.77
N PHE A 75 -14.07 -7.90 -6.86
CA PHE A 75 -12.92 -8.55 -7.49
C PHE A 75 -12.29 -7.63 -8.52
N PHE A 76 -11.05 -7.94 -8.90
CA PHE A 76 -10.34 -7.17 -9.91
C PHE A 76 -11.09 -7.14 -11.25
N ASN A 77 -11.66 -8.25 -11.66
CA ASN A 77 -12.43 -8.34 -12.90
C ASN A 77 -13.64 -7.39 -12.96
N ASP A 78 -14.19 -7.02 -11.81
CA ASP A 78 -15.34 -6.10 -11.75
C ASP A 78 -14.94 -4.66 -12.05
N ILE A 79 -13.63 -4.32 -11.88
CA ILE A 79 -13.16 -2.94 -11.91
C ILE A 79 -12.08 -2.66 -12.98
N LYS A 80 -11.65 -3.65 -13.72
CA LYS A 80 -10.50 -3.54 -14.64
C LYS A 80 -10.68 -2.51 -15.77
N GLU A 81 -11.92 -2.17 -16.12
CA GLU A 81 -12.25 -1.14 -17.10
C GLU A 81 -12.34 0.27 -16.46
N GLU A 82 -12.31 0.37 -15.13
CA GLU A 82 -12.36 1.65 -14.43
C GLU A 82 -10.97 2.29 -14.32
N ARG A 83 -10.98 3.60 -14.05
CA ARG A 83 -9.77 4.37 -13.72
C ARG A 83 -9.88 4.93 -12.33
N PHE A 84 -8.74 4.96 -11.63
CA PHE A 84 -8.62 5.39 -10.24
C PHE A 84 -7.56 6.49 -10.10
N ASP A 85 -7.77 7.38 -9.14
CA ASP A 85 -6.77 8.37 -8.74
C ASP A 85 -5.71 7.74 -7.84
N GLY A 86 -6.07 6.72 -7.06
CA GLY A 86 -5.16 6.01 -6.19
C GLY A 86 -5.46 4.52 -6.09
N LEU A 87 -4.41 3.73 -5.88
CA LEU A 87 -4.48 2.32 -5.50
C LEU A 87 -3.62 2.10 -4.27
N VAL A 88 -4.16 1.48 -3.24
CA VAL A 88 -3.40 1.02 -2.08
C VAL A 88 -3.29 -0.49 -2.13
N ILE A 89 -2.07 -1.03 -2.16
CA ILE A 89 -1.79 -2.46 -2.02
C ILE A 89 -1.21 -2.70 -0.63
N THR A 90 -1.95 -3.39 0.22
CA THR A 90 -1.55 -3.60 1.61
C THR A 90 -0.45 -4.65 1.74
N GLY A 91 0.12 -4.77 2.94
CA GLY A 91 0.94 -5.92 3.32
C GLY A 91 0.13 -7.21 3.37
N ALA A 92 0.85 -8.32 3.48
CA ALA A 92 0.30 -9.65 3.68
C ALA A 92 1.26 -10.49 4.57
N PRO A 93 0.75 -11.44 5.36
CA PRO A 93 1.58 -12.28 6.24
C PRO A 93 2.23 -13.45 5.50
N VAL A 94 2.78 -13.20 4.32
CA VAL A 94 3.41 -14.18 3.42
C VAL A 94 4.88 -13.82 3.12
N GLU A 95 5.48 -12.96 3.92
CA GLU A 95 6.82 -12.42 3.68
C GLU A 95 7.94 -13.48 3.63
N GLN A 96 7.72 -14.64 4.26
CA GLN A 96 8.68 -15.74 4.29
C GLN A 96 8.58 -16.70 3.09
N LEU A 97 7.49 -16.62 2.31
CA LEU A 97 7.33 -17.39 1.08
C LEU A 97 8.07 -16.72 -0.06
N GLU A 98 8.55 -17.49 -1.03
CA GLU A 98 8.97 -16.89 -2.30
C GLU A 98 7.75 -16.26 -2.99
N PHE A 99 7.96 -15.28 -3.87
CA PHE A 99 6.83 -14.58 -4.50
C PHE A 99 5.98 -15.54 -5.33
N GLU A 100 6.61 -16.45 -6.04
CA GLU A 100 5.98 -17.44 -6.90
C GLU A 100 5.18 -18.48 -6.12
N ASP A 101 5.47 -18.68 -4.84
CA ASP A 101 4.75 -19.62 -3.95
C ASP A 101 3.49 -18.97 -3.33
N VAL A 102 3.28 -17.67 -3.54
CA VAL A 102 2.08 -16.98 -3.06
C VAL A 102 0.91 -17.24 -3.98
N MET A 103 -0.18 -17.85 -3.47
CA MET A 103 -1.33 -18.30 -4.26
C MET A 103 -1.91 -17.27 -5.21
N TYR A 104 -1.90 -16.00 -4.82
CA TYR A 104 -2.44 -14.88 -5.61
C TYR A 104 -1.35 -14.07 -6.33
N TRP A 105 -0.15 -14.62 -6.50
CA TRP A 105 0.96 -13.90 -7.13
C TRP A 105 0.67 -13.49 -8.57
N GLU A 106 0.13 -14.39 -9.37
CA GLU A 106 -0.20 -14.11 -10.78
C GLU A 106 -1.27 -13.01 -10.89
N GLU A 107 -2.32 -13.09 -10.08
CA GLU A 107 -3.37 -12.06 -10.02
C GLU A 107 -2.81 -10.72 -9.55
N LEU A 108 -1.92 -10.72 -8.54
CA LEU A 108 -1.26 -9.51 -8.07
C LEU A 108 -0.39 -8.86 -9.15
N LYS A 109 0.31 -9.64 -9.96
CA LYS A 109 1.08 -9.14 -11.11
C LYS A 109 0.16 -8.48 -12.15
N GLU A 110 -0.98 -9.09 -12.44
CA GLU A 110 -1.98 -8.54 -13.36
C GLU A 110 -2.51 -7.18 -12.84
N ILE A 111 -2.84 -7.09 -11.57
CA ILE A 111 -3.27 -5.83 -10.93
C ILE A 111 -2.16 -4.78 -10.97
N MET A 112 -0.92 -5.13 -10.68
CA MET A 112 0.22 -4.20 -10.76
C MET A 112 0.48 -3.74 -12.19
N GLU A 113 0.33 -4.61 -13.21
CA GLU A 113 0.45 -4.20 -14.61
C GLU A 113 -0.69 -3.26 -15.02
N TRP A 114 -1.92 -3.61 -14.68
CA TRP A 114 -3.09 -2.77 -14.92
C TRP A 114 -2.95 -1.39 -14.26
N SER A 115 -2.37 -1.32 -13.07
CA SER A 115 -2.20 -0.06 -12.36
C SER A 115 -1.34 0.96 -13.11
N LYS A 116 -0.43 0.52 -14.00
CA LYS A 116 0.43 1.40 -14.79
C LYS A 116 -0.35 2.32 -15.74
N SER A 117 -1.51 1.89 -16.20
CA SER A 117 -2.33 2.62 -17.17
C SER A 117 -3.66 3.14 -16.63
N ASN A 118 -4.17 2.52 -15.56
CA ASN A 118 -5.50 2.78 -15.04
C ASN A 118 -5.51 3.52 -13.69
N VAL A 119 -4.35 3.67 -13.05
CA VAL A 119 -4.23 4.33 -11.75
C VAL A 119 -3.22 5.46 -11.81
N PHE A 120 -3.59 6.63 -11.30
CA PHE A 120 -2.67 7.78 -11.29
C PHE A 120 -1.50 7.58 -10.33
N SER A 121 -1.75 7.06 -9.12
CA SER A 121 -0.70 6.80 -8.13
C SER A 121 -0.98 5.54 -7.32
N THR A 122 0.05 4.71 -7.09
CA THR A 122 -0.08 3.48 -6.30
C THR A 122 0.78 3.54 -5.05
N LEU A 123 0.17 3.27 -3.88
CA LEU A 123 0.84 3.13 -2.60
C LEU A 123 0.97 1.65 -2.26
N HIS A 124 2.19 1.19 -2.15
CA HIS A 124 2.52 -0.17 -1.72
C HIS A 124 2.96 -0.19 -0.25
N ILE A 125 2.38 -1.05 0.58
CA ILE A 125 2.65 -1.11 2.02
C ILE A 125 3.30 -2.44 2.41
N CYS A 126 4.40 -2.40 3.17
CA CYS A 126 5.06 -3.56 3.78
C CYS A 126 5.43 -4.64 2.75
N TRP A 127 4.89 -5.87 2.85
CA TRP A 127 5.12 -6.91 1.86
C TRP A 127 4.62 -6.51 0.46
N GLY A 128 3.53 -5.78 0.36
CA GLY A 128 3.07 -5.23 -0.92
C GLY A 128 4.12 -4.33 -1.58
N ALA A 129 4.92 -3.58 -0.79
CA ALA A 129 6.03 -2.80 -1.32
C ALA A 129 7.17 -3.70 -1.85
N GLN A 130 7.50 -4.78 -1.14
CA GLN A 130 8.47 -5.76 -1.62
C GLN A 130 8.00 -6.42 -2.93
N ALA A 131 6.71 -6.78 -3.01
CA ALA A 131 6.09 -7.33 -4.21
C ALA A 131 6.16 -6.35 -5.39
N GLY A 132 5.83 -5.09 -5.17
CA GLY A 132 5.92 -4.04 -6.19
C GLY A 132 7.36 -3.80 -6.66
N LEU A 133 8.32 -3.73 -5.75
CA LEU A 133 9.74 -3.60 -6.09
C LEU A 133 10.26 -4.79 -6.89
N ASN A 134 9.83 -6.01 -6.54
CA ASN A 134 10.19 -7.20 -7.29
C ASN A 134 9.59 -7.20 -8.68
N TYR A 135 8.28 -6.98 -8.79
CA TYR A 135 7.57 -7.04 -10.06
C TYR A 135 8.03 -5.95 -11.05
N HIS A 136 8.13 -4.71 -10.59
CA HIS A 136 8.42 -3.58 -11.49
C HIS A 136 9.91 -3.43 -11.81
N TYR A 137 10.79 -3.82 -10.88
CA TYR A 137 12.23 -3.53 -10.95
C TYR A 137 13.12 -4.74 -10.75
N GLY A 138 12.59 -5.94 -10.51
CA GLY A 138 13.36 -7.14 -10.26
C GLY A 138 14.16 -7.12 -8.96
N ILE A 139 13.81 -6.24 -8.02
CA ILE A 139 14.52 -6.12 -6.74
C ILE A 139 14.10 -7.26 -5.81
N PRO A 140 15.04 -8.10 -5.34
CA PRO A 140 14.72 -9.22 -4.48
C PRO A 140 14.46 -8.79 -3.04
N LYS A 141 13.75 -9.62 -2.29
CA LYS A 141 13.72 -9.56 -0.82
C LYS A 141 14.76 -10.50 -0.23
N TYR A 142 15.25 -10.18 0.96
CA TYR A 142 16.26 -10.94 1.68
C TYR A 142 15.73 -11.33 3.05
N GLN A 143 15.95 -12.59 3.42
CA GLN A 143 15.59 -13.09 4.74
C GLN A 143 16.54 -12.49 5.80
N LEU A 144 15.99 -12.01 6.91
CA LEU A 144 16.75 -11.58 8.06
C LEU A 144 17.13 -12.79 8.93
N GLU A 145 18.32 -12.78 9.52
CA GLU A 145 18.73 -13.82 10.47
C GLU A 145 17.81 -13.88 11.70
N LYS A 146 17.30 -12.74 12.12
CA LYS A 146 16.36 -12.59 13.24
C LYS A 146 15.26 -11.61 12.86
N LYS A 147 14.05 -11.88 13.36
CA LYS A 147 12.94 -10.94 13.22
C LYS A 147 13.34 -9.55 13.73
N MET A 148 13.23 -8.55 12.88
CA MET A 148 13.35 -7.16 13.31
C MET A 148 12.01 -6.72 13.93
N PHE A 149 12.04 -6.43 15.22
CA PHE A 149 10.88 -6.01 15.98
C PHE A 149 11.24 -4.86 16.93
N GLY A 150 10.47 -3.77 16.88
CA GLY A 150 10.73 -2.60 17.75
C GLY A 150 10.30 -1.29 17.08
N VAL A 151 10.66 -0.19 17.74
CA VAL A 151 10.47 1.18 17.21
C VAL A 151 11.84 1.75 16.85
N PHE A 152 11.98 2.17 15.61
CA PHE A 152 13.26 2.58 15.03
C PHE A 152 13.22 4.01 14.54
N LYS A 153 14.34 4.69 14.69
CA LYS A 153 14.55 6.07 14.25
C LYS A 153 14.84 6.11 12.75
N HIS A 154 14.11 6.95 12.04
CA HIS A 154 14.27 7.20 10.61
C HIS A 154 14.71 8.63 10.39
N TYR A 155 15.52 8.84 9.34
CA TYR A 155 15.91 10.16 8.89
C TYR A 155 15.37 10.40 7.48
N ILE A 156 14.94 11.63 7.23
CA ILE A 156 14.52 12.08 5.91
C ILE A 156 15.77 12.36 5.07
N ASN A 157 15.88 11.69 3.92
CA ASN A 157 16.99 11.87 2.98
C ASN A 157 16.75 13.06 2.03
N ASN A 158 15.51 13.27 1.61
CA ASN A 158 15.13 14.39 0.75
C ASN A 158 13.91 15.13 1.34
N LYS A 159 14.16 16.33 1.86
CA LYS A 159 13.12 17.19 2.46
C LYS A 159 12.27 17.95 1.45
N ASN A 160 12.74 18.03 0.21
CA ASN A 160 12.07 18.77 -0.86
C ASN A 160 11.10 17.89 -1.66
N ALA A 161 11.09 16.57 -1.44
CA ALA A 161 10.14 15.70 -2.07
C ALA A 161 8.72 15.99 -1.54
N ASP A 162 7.72 15.89 -2.42
CA ASP A 162 6.33 16.19 -2.06
C ASP A 162 5.83 15.33 -0.90
N LEU A 163 6.26 14.07 -0.83
CA LEU A 163 5.87 13.10 0.20
C LEU A 163 6.48 13.36 1.57
N THR A 164 7.59 14.07 1.63
CA THR A 164 8.29 14.38 2.89
C THR A 164 8.06 15.82 3.33
N ARG A 165 7.33 16.60 2.53
CA ARG A 165 7.01 18.00 2.82
C ARG A 165 6.19 18.09 4.11
N GLY A 166 6.69 18.85 5.07
CA GLY A 166 6.04 19.04 6.37
C GLY A 166 6.33 17.96 7.41
N LEU A 167 7.16 16.96 7.08
CA LEU A 167 7.68 16.03 8.06
C LEU A 167 8.90 16.60 8.76
N ASP A 168 9.09 16.21 10.02
CA ASP A 168 10.31 16.51 10.78
C ASP A 168 11.51 15.78 10.15
N ASP A 169 12.72 16.29 10.40
CA ASP A 169 13.98 15.69 9.91
C ASP A 169 14.14 14.22 10.30
N MET A 170 13.45 13.83 11.36
CA MET A 170 13.53 12.52 11.95
C MET A 170 12.20 12.14 12.58
N PHE A 171 11.83 10.88 12.40
CA PHE A 171 10.64 10.29 13.04
C PHE A 171 10.91 8.86 13.51
N TYR A 172 10.03 8.36 14.36
CA TYR A 172 10.07 6.97 14.80
C TYR A 172 8.98 6.16 14.12
N ALA A 173 9.35 4.95 13.63
CA ALA A 173 8.38 4.03 13.06
C ALA A 173 8.52 2.62 13.66
N PRO A 174 7.38 1.95 13.92
CA PRO A 174 7.39 0.56 14.39
C PRO A 174 7.75 -0.39 13.26
N HIS A 175 8.53 -1.39 13.60
CA HIS A 175 8.93 -2.46 12.68
C HIS A 175 8.58 -3.84 13.23
N SER A 176 8.04 -4.70 12.36
CA SER A 176 7.80 -6.12 12.64
C SER A 176 7.94 -6.90 11.33
N ARG A 177 9.14 -7.43 11.05
CA ARG A 177 9.44 -8.08 9.76
C ARG A 177 10.48 -9.18 9.86
N HIS A 178 10.41 -10.13 8.95
CA HIS A 178 11.39 -11.21 8.76
C HIS A 178 12.24 -11.03 7.49
N THR A 179 11.84 -10.11 6.62
CA THR A 179 12.53 -9.84 5.35
C THR A 179 12.85 -8.36 5.16
N GLU A 180 13.78 -8.07 4.27
CA GLU A 180 14.15 -6.71 3.89
C GLU A 180 14.49 -6.60 2.41
N VAL A 181 14.58 -5.38 1.93
CA VAL A 181 15.17 -5.00 0.64
C VAL A 181 16.45 -4.23 0.91
N LYS A 182 17.51 -4.49 0.16
CA LYS A 182 18.79 -3.82 0.34
C LYS A 182 18.85 -2.47 -0.39
N ARG A 183 19.50 -1.50 0.24
CA ARG A 183 19.72 -0.16 -0.33
C ARG A 183 20.43 -0.23 -1.67
N GLU A 184 21.46 -1.04 -1.72
CA GLU A 184 22.30 -1.18 -2.91
C GLU A 184 21.50 -1.65 -4.14
N ASP A 185 20.43 -2.41 -3.93
CA ASP A 185 19.57 -2.87 -5.03
C ASP A 185 18.62 -1.76 -5.50
N ILE A 186 18.13 -0.93 -4.57
CA ILE A 186 17.30 0.23 -4.90
C ILE A 186 18.13 1.30 -5.62
N GLU A 187 19.33 1.60 -5.12
CA GLU A 187 20.20 2.64 -5.68
C GLU A 187 20.74 2.33 -7.09
N LYS A 188 20.62 1.08 -7.55
CA LYS A 188 20.90 0.70 -8.96
C LYS A 188 19.83 1.16 -9.94
N ILE A 189 18.65 1.50 -9.45
CA ILE A 189 17.49 1.85 -10.28
C ILE A 189 17.29 3.37 -10.21
N SER A 190 17.55 4.04 -11.32
CA SER A 190 17.54 5.51 -11.40
C SER A 190 16.16 6.14 -11.16
N GLU A 191 15.11 5.37 -11.37
CA GLU A 191 13.70 5.77 -11.17
C GLU A 191 13.23 5.69 -9.71
N LEU A 192 14.06 5.12 -8.84
CA LEU A 192 13.73 4.95 -7.42
C LEU A 192 14.51 5.94 -6.56
N GLU A 193 13.80 6.54 -5.61
CA GLU A 193 14.38 7.43 -4.61
C GLU A 193 14.08 6.93 -3.20
N ILE A 194 15.11 6.89 -2.34
CA ILE A 194 14.98 6.56 -0.93
C ILE A 194 14.70 7.84 -0.15
N LEU A 195 13.46 8.10 0.15
CA LEU A 195 13.03 9.32 0.86
C LEU A 195 13.36 9.31 2.34
N SER A 196 13.34 8.13 2.97
CA SER A 196 13.67 7.97 4.38
C SER A 196 14.29 6.60 4.66
N ALA A 197 15.19 6.56 5.63
CA ALA A 197 15.87 5.33 6.04
C ALA A 197 16.19 5.30 7.54
N VAL A 198 16.37 4.09 8.09
CA VAL A 198 16.86 3.87 9.45
C VAL A 198 18.34 4.22 9.53
N SER A 199 18.77 4.81 10.64
CA SER A 199 20.11 5.36 10.89
C SER A 199 21.26 4.34 10.88
N TYR A 200 21.01 3.05 11.02
CA TYR A 200 22.03 2.02 11.10
C TYR A 200 21.80 0.89 10.10
N THR A 201 22.83 0.53 9.36
CA THR A 201 23.17 -0.61 8.51
C THR A 201 22.09 -1.56 7.97
N HIS A 202 20.88 -1.54 8.47
CA HIS A 202 19.75 -2.32 7.95
C HIS A 202 18.72 -1.39 7.34
N LEU A 203 18.80 -1.27 6.04
CA LEU A 203 17.96 -0.37 5.28
C LEU A 203 16.58 -0.88 5.06
N ARG A 204 15.70 0.11 4.96
CA ARG A 204 14.35 -0.06 4.50
C ARG A 204 14.05 0.85 3.33
N ALA A 205 13.62 0.24 2.25
CA ALA A 205 12.70 0.88 1.36
C ALA A 205 11.34 0.93 2.06
N HIS A 206 10.93 2.09 2.48
CA HIS A 206 9.56 2.35 2.85
C HIS A 206 8.94 3.14 1.72
N GLU A 207 7.93 2.52 1.12
CA GLU A 207 6.98 3.18 0.23
C GLU A 207 7.64 3.89 -0.95
N THR A 208 7.87 3.14 -2.01
CA THR A 208 8.11 3.72 -3.32
C THR A 208 6.79 4.20 -3.87
N LEU A 209 6.60 5.50 -3.91
CA LEU A 209 5.58 6.11 -4.74
C LEU A 209 6.14 6.23 -6.16
N ARG A 210 5.43 5.65 -7.09
CA ARG A 210 5.67 5.86 -8.50
C ARG A 210 4.87 7.07 -8.95
N HIS A 211 5.56 8.14 -9.32
CA HIS A 211 5.00 9.15 -10.20
C HIS A 211 5.22 8.66 -11.65
N LEU A 212 4.13 8.45 -12.35
CA LEU A 212 4.13 8.33 -13.82
C LEU A 212 4.10 9.72 -14.40
#